data_16fc7135ff078289074c234f19aefa6d
#
_entry.id   16fc7135ff078289074c234f19aefa6d
#
_cell.length_a   1.000
_cell.length_b   1.000
_cell.length_c   1.000
_cell.angle_alpha   90.00
_cell.angle_beta   90.00
_cell.angle_gamma   90.00
#
_symmetry.space_group_name_H-M   'P 1'
#
loop_
_entity.id
_entity.type
_entity.pdbx_description
1 polymer ?
#
loop_
_entity_poly.entity_id
_entity_poly.type
_entity_poly.pdbx_seq_one_letter_code
_entity_poly.pdbx_strand_id
1 'polypeptide(L)'
;MLVIWEALEDPLNMERTSTPKNRWLWIVPAALIVLIGNVGIHVLYMVAYSYLINPGQDMAHYQAHAQFSGPYSSIVVGIPLMFLVCRWIGKKFAPESSVTATVLVWLVYFLIDLTVILFAGALGGLALLFVISFATKFAAAYFGGLAARKQIVA
;
A
#
# COMPACT_ATOMS: atom_id res chain seq x y z
N MET A 1 -28.19 17.12 44.39
CA MET A 1 -29.23 16.68 43.46
C MET A 1 -28.91 17.05 42.01
N LEU A 2 -27.65 17.35 41.69
CA LEU A 2 -27.16 17.81 40.36
C LEU A 2 -26.24 16.77 39.66
N VAL A 3 -25.93 15.67 40.33
CA VAL A 3 -24.93 14.66 39.82
C VAL A 3 -25.59 13.53 38.99
N ILE A 4 -26.93 13.45 38.96
CA ILE A 4 -27.65 12.39 38.27
C ILE A 4 -27.92 12.71 36.80
N TRP A 5 -27.81 13.96 36.36
CA TRP A 5 -28.05 14.37 34.97
C TRP A 5 -26.87 14.15 34.05
N GLU A 6 -25.62 14.15 34.55
CA GLU A 6 -24.43 13.83 33.73
C GLU A 6 -24.31 12.33 33.37
N ALA A 7 -25.03 11.47 34.09
CA ALA A 7 -25.02 10.01 33.82
C ALA A 7 -26.03 9.56 32.74
N LEU A 8 -26.84 10.48 32.22
CA LEU A 8 -27.74 10.25 31.08
C LEU A 8 -27.21 10.81 29.77
N GLU A 9 -25.94 11.24 29.75
CA GLU A 9 -25.29 11.68 28.52
C GLU A 9 -25.11 10.47 27.57
N ASP A 10 -26.10 10.39 26.73
CA ASP A 10 -26.07 10.00 25.35
C ASP A 10 -25.52 8.59 25.06
N PRO A 11 -26.40 7.55 25.10
CA PRO A 11 -26.05 6.23 24.59
C PRO A 11 -25.56 6.27 23.12
N LEU A 12 -25.87 7.35 22.38
CA LEU A 12 -25.41 7.58 21.00
C LEU A 12 -23.93 7.96 20.92
N ASN A 13 -23.31 8.43 22.01
CA ASN A 13 -21.89 8.78 22.03
C ASN A 13 -20.98 7.58 22.32
N MET A 14 -21.49 6.53 22.97
CA MET A 14 -20.73 5.29 23.18
C MET A 14 -20.60 4.44 21.90
N GLU A 15 -21.52 4.55 20.94
CA GLU A 15 -21.43 3.84 19.67
C GLU A 15 -20.37 4.43 18.69
N ARG A 16 -19.99 5.70 18.86
CA ARG A 16 -19.00 6.35 18.00
C ARG A 16 -17.55 5.96 18.29
N THR A 17 -17.24 5.39 19.45
CA THR A 17 -15.86 5.08 19.86
C THR A 17 -15.44 3.65 19.59
N SER A 18 -16.35 2.74 19.28
CA SER A 18 -16.00 1.37 18.91
C SER A 18 -15.60 1.34 17.43
N THR A 19 -14.31 1.38 17.16
CA THR A 19 -13.79 0.97 15.85
C THR A 19 -14.24 -0.48 15.64
N PRO A 20 -15.19 -0.78 14.74
CA PRO A 20 -15.67 -2.14 14.59
C PRO A 20 -14.47 -3.02 14.28
N LYS A 21 -14.31 -4.08 15.08
CA LYS A 21 -13.22 -5.10 15.00
C LYS A 21 -12.95 -5.56 13.56
N ASN A 22 -13.96 -5.43 12.70
CA ASN A 22 -13.95 -5.83 11.30
C ASN A 22 -13.13 -4.90 10.36
N ARG A 23 -12.77 -3.69 10.79
CA ARG A 23 -12.00 -2.76 9.92
C ARG A 23 -10.56 -3.19 9.72
N TRP A 24 -9.95 -3.85 10.71
CA TRP A 24 -8.60 -4.38 10.64
C TRP A 24 -8.44 -5.49 9.58
N LEU A 25 -9.52 -6.19 9.25
CA LEU A 25 -9.52 -7.20 8.18
C LEU A 25 -9.25 -6.61 6.79
N TRP A 26 -9.42 -5.30 6.61
CA TRP A 26 -9.13 -4.62 5.33
C TRP A 26 -7.65 -4.37 5.07
N ILE A 27 -6.77 -4.54 6.07
CA ILE A 27 -5.33 -4.28 5.92
C ILE A 27 -4.70 -5.24 4.91
N VAL A 28 -4.96 -6.54 5.04
CA VAL A 28 -4.40 -7.56 4.13
C VAL A 28 -4.92 -7.39 2.70
N PRO A 29 -6.24 -7.28 2.44
CA PRO A 29 -6.75 -6.98 1.11
C PRO A 29 -6.17 -5.70 0.50
N ALA A 30 -5.99 -4.64 1.29
CA ALA A 30 -5.40 -3.39 0.82
C ALA A 30 -3.93 -3.59 0.37
N ALA A 31 -3.14 -4.32 1.15
CA ALA A 31 -1.76 -4.65 0.77
C ALA A 31 -1.71 -5.49 -0.52
N LEU A 32 -2.64 -6.45 -0.68
CA LEU A 32 -2.76 -7.26 -1.89
C LEU A 32 -3.19 -6.42 -3.11
N ILE A 33 -4.10 -5.46 -2.94
CA ILE A 33 -4.47 -4.53 -4.03
C ILE A 33 -3.25 -3.76 -4.52
N VAL A 34 -2.40 -3.26 -3.62
CA VAL A 34 -1.16 -2.58 -4.00
C VAL A 34 -0.21 -3.53 -4.73
N LEU A 35 -0.02 -4.74 -4.21
CA LEU A 35 0.86 -5.74 -4.81
C LEU A 35 0.40 -6.14 -6.21
N ILE A 36 -0.85 -6.56 -6.34
CA ILE A 36 -1.45 -7.01 -7.61
C ILE A 36 -1.48 -5.86 -8.62
N GLY A 37 -1.85 -4.65 -8.18
CA GLY A 37 -1.86 -3.46 -9.03
C GLY A 37 -0.47 -3.13 -9.56
N ASN A 38 0.55 -3.17 -8.70
CA ASN A 38 1.94 -2.91 -9.07
C ASN A 38 2.47 -3.94 -10.09
N VAL A 39 2.27 -5.23 -9.80
CA VAL A 39 2.64 -6.32 -10.71
C VAL A 39 1.86 -6.24 -12.02
N GLY A 40 0.54 -6.03 -11.95
CA GLY A 40 -0.33 -5.94 -13.12
C GLY A 40 0.09 -4.81 -14.08
N ILE A 41 0.41 -3.64 -13.57
CA ILE A 41 0.89 -2.51 -14.41
C ILE A 41 2.27 -2.85 -15.01
N HIS A 42 3.16 -3.50 -14.27
CA HIS A 42 4.44 -3.95 -14.81
C HIS A 42 4.27 -4.98 -15.94
N VAL A 43 3.36 -5.94 -15.77
CA VAL A 43 3.03 -6.93 -16.81
C VAL A 43 2.48 -6.23 -18.06
N LEU A 44 1.55 -5.27 -17.90
CA LEU A 44 1.03 -4.48 -19.02
C LEU A 44 2.13 -3.69 -19.72
N TYR A 45 3.06 -3.10 -18.97
CA TYR A 45 4.24 -2.46 -19.53
C TYR A 45 5.08 -3.44 -20.35
N MET A 46 5.35 -4.64 -19.84
CA MET A 46 6.14 -5.66 -20.56
C MET A 46 5.43 -6.15 -21.82
N VAL A 47 4.11 -6.29 -21.79
CA VAL A 47 3.30 -6.60 -23.00
C VAL A 47 3.46 -5.48 -24.03
N ALA A 48 3.27 -4.21 -23.62
CA ALA A 48 3.47 -3.08 -24.53
C ALA A 48 4.90 -3.02 -25.08
N TYR A 49 5.90 -3.28 -24.23
CA TYR A 49 7.29 -3.32 -24.64
C TYR A 49 7.54 -4.37 -25.71
N SER A 50 7.05 -5.59 -25.50
CA SER A 50 7.31 -6.73 -26.40
C SER A 50 6.56 -6.63 -27.74
N TYR A 51 5.39 -5.99 -27.78
CA TYR A 51 4.60 -5.90 -29.02
C TYR A 51 4.75 -4.57 -29.77
N LEU A 52 4.98 -3.45 -29.05
CA LEU A 52 4.93 -2.10 -29.64
C LEU A 52 6.30 -1.43 -29.68
N ILE A 53 7.14 -1.61 -28.64
CA ILE A 53 8.40 -0.84 -28.53
C ILE A 53 9.57 -1.62 -29.13
N ASN A 54 9.70 -2.89 -28.79
CA ASN A 54 10.84 -3.72 -29.25
C ASN A 54 10.37 -5.14 -29.62
N PRO A 55 9.60 -5.29 -30.71
CA PRO A 55 9.08 -6.59 -31.12
C PRO A 55 10.18 -7.50 -31.73
N GLY A 56 9.94 -8.81 -31.68
CA GLY A 56 10.77 -9.80 -32.38
C GLY A 56 12.07 -10.17 -31.67
N GLN A 57 12.26 -9.77 -30.42
CA GLN A 57 13.40 -10.22 -29.61
C GLN A 57 13.17 -11.61 -29.03
N ASP A 58 14.23 -12.25 -28.60
CA ASP A 58 14.15 -13.55 -27.94
C ASP A 58 13.62 -13.42 -26.49
N MET A 59 13.24 -14.55 -25.90
CA MET A 59 12.71 -14.60 -24.54
C MET A 59 13.75 -14.13 -23.49
N ALA A 60 15.03 -14.40 -23.71
CA ALA A 60 16.11 -14.02 -22.81
C ALA A 60 16.24 -12.49 -22.71
N HIS A 61 16.09 -11.79 -23.86
CA HIS A 61 16.08 -10.34 -23.91
C HIS A 61 14.92 -9.75 -23.08
N TYR A 62 13.70 -10.28 -23.26
CA TYR A 62 12.53 -9.80 -22.51
C TYR A 62 12.65 -10.09 -21.02
N GLN A 63 13.20 -11.23 -20.61
CA GLN A 63 13.45 -11.56 -19.22
C GLN A 63 14.48 -10.61 -18.59
N ALA A 64 15.58 -10.33 -19.27
CA ALA A 64 16.59 -9.38 -18.78
C ALA A 64 16.01 -7.99 -18.64
N HIS A 65 15.19 -7.55 -19.62
CA HIS A 65 14.52 -6.24 -19.56
C HIS A 65 13.51 -6.20 -18.40
N ALA A 66 12.73 -7.25 -18.17
CA ALA A 66 11.77 -7.32 -17.06
C ALA A 66 12.46 -7.24 -15.69
N GLN A 67 13.59 -7.95 -15.52
CA GLN A 67 14.39 -7.89 -14.29
C GLN A 67 14.94 -6.49 -14.03
N PHE A 68 15.40 -5.80 -15.07
CA PHE A 68 15.89 -4.44 -14.96
C PHE A 68 14.76 -3.43 -14.70
N SER A 69 13.68 -3.48 -15.47
CA SER A 69 12.58 -2.51 -15.40
C SER A 69 11.66 -2.69 -14.19
N GLY A 70 11.61 -3.89 -13.59
CA GLY A 70 10.75 -4.23 -12.46
C GLY A 70 10.91 -3.29 -11.26
N PRO A 71 12.11 -3.09 -10.70
CA PRO A 71 12.33 -2.18 -9.58
C PRO A 71 11.95 -0.73 -9.89
N TYR A 72 12.23 -0.24 -11.10
CA TYR A 72 11.86 1.13 -11.52
C TYR A 72 10.35 1.29 -11.63
N SER A 73 9.65 0.35 -12.27
CA SER A 73 8.19 0.39 -12.35
C SER A 73 7.55 0.31 -10.96
N SER A 74 8.13 -0.49 -10.07
CA SER A 74 7.70 -0.62 -8.68
C SER A 74 7.81 0.70 -7.89
N ILE A 75 8.79 1.54 -8.19
CA ILE A 75 8.92 2.88 -7.59
C ILE A 75 7.89 3.82 -8.22
N VAL A 76 7.90 3.96 -9.55
CA VAL A 76 7.07 4.94 -10.26
C VAL A 76 5.57 4.69 -10.06
N VAL A 77 5.14 3.44 -10.14
CA VAL A 77 3.73 3.04 -10.01
C VAL A 77 3.37 2.78 -8.55
N GLY A 78 4.27 2.15 -7.80
CA GLY A 78 4.00 1.72 -6.44
C GLY A 78 3.81 2.87 -5.45
N ILE A 79 4.50 4.02 -5.63
CA ILE A 79 4.35 5.19 -4.76
C ILE A 79 2.91 5.76 -4.83
N PRO A 80 2.40 6.19 -6.01
CA PRO A 80 1.05 6.73 -6.11
C PRO A 80 -0.02 5.69 -5.74
N LEU A 81 0.16 4.43 -6.10
CA LEU A 81 -0.78 3.37 -5.76
C LEU A 81 -0.86 3.14 -4.25
N MET A 82 0.30 3.06 -3.56
CA MET A 82 0.36 2.95 -2.10
C MET A 82 -0.30 4.15 -1.43
N PHE A 83 -0.01 5.37 -1.88
CA PHE A 83 -0.61 6.59 -1.34
C PHE A 83 -2.15 6.58 -1.47
N LEU A 84 -2.68 6.26 -2.65
CA LEU A 84 -4.11 6.25 -2.92
C LEU A 84 -4.85 5.20 -2.10
N VAL A 85 -4.32 3.96 -2.07
CA VAL A 85 -4.90 2.86 -1.29
C VAL A 85 -4.85 3.17 0.20
N CYS A 86 -3.72 3.68 0.71
CA CYS A 86 -3.59 4.05 2.11
C CYS A 86 -4.51 5.23 2.48
N ARG A 87 -4.64 6.25 1.62
CA ARG A 87 -5.62 7.32 1.82
C ARG A 87 -7.06 6.80 1.87
N TRP A 88 -7.42 5.85 0.99
CA TRP A 88 -8.75 5.25 0.98
C TRP A 88 -9.00 4.40 2.23
N ILE A 89 -8.06 3.55 2.62
CA ILE A 89 -8.16 2.71 3.82
C ILE A 89 -8.16 3.56 5.09
N GLY A 90 -7.27 4.56 5.18
CA GLY A 90 -7.16 5.43 6.34
C GLY A 90 -8.48 6.11 6.73
N LYS A 91 -9.33 6.46 5.74
CA LYS A 91 -10.66 7.01 5.97
C LYS A 91 -11.66 6.07 6.66
N LYS A 92 -11.38 4.75 6.65
CA LYS A 92 -12.22 3.75 7.31
C LYS A 92 -11.92 3.62 8.81
N PHE A 93 -10.85 4.26 9.29
CA PHE A 93 -10.39 4.20 10.68
C PHE A 93 -10.68 5.52 11.40
N ALA A 94 -10.68 5.50 12.73
CA ALA A 94 -10.74 6.72 13.53
C ALA A 94 -9.48 7.58 13.28
N PRO A 95 -9.54 8.92 13.41
CA PRO A 95 -8.43 9.82 13.10
C PRO A 95 -7.12 9.45 13.78
N GLU A 96 -7.16 9.00 15.04
CA GLU A 96 -6.01 8.59 15.83
C GLU A 96 -5.36 7.29 15.34
N SER A 97 -6.13 6.38 14.75
CA SER A 97 -5.66 5.07 14.25
C SER A 97 -5.42 5.02 12.74
N SER A 98 -5.77 6.07 12.00
CA SER A 98 -5.66 6.15 10.55
C SER A 98 -4.22 5.90 10.06
N VAL A 99 -3.23 6.60 10.65
CA VAL A 99 -1.81 6.46 10.27
C VAL A 99 -1.29 5.07 10.65
N THR A 100 -1.63 4.55 11.83
CA THR A 100 -1.23 3.20 12.25
C THR A 100 -1.75 2.14 11.29
N ALA A 101 -3.02 2.23 10.87
CA ALA A 101 -3.61 1.31 9.92
C ALA A 101 -2.90 1.33 8.56
N THR A 102 -2.53 2.52 8.04
CA THR A 102 -1.83 2.64 6.76
C THR A 102 -0.39 2.16 6.81
N VAL A 103 0.31 2.36 7.93
CA VAL A 103 1.65 1.79 8.17
C VAL A 103 1.58 0.27 8.23
N LEU A 104 0.52 -0.31 8.82
CA LEU A 104 0.33 -1.76 8.82
C LEU A 104 0.04 -2.31 7.41
N VAL A 105 -0.70 -1.59 6.56
CA VAL A 105 -0.86 -1.96 5.14
C VAL A 105 0.50 -2.04 4.45
N TRP A 106 1.36 -1.02 4.65
CA TRP A 106 2.71 -1.04 4.11
C TRP A 106 3.54 -2.20 4.66
N LEU A 107 3.46 -2.49 5.96
CA LEU A 107 4.22 -3.58 6.59
C LEU A 107 3.82 -4.95 6.01
N VAL A 108 2.52 -5.20 5.85
CA VAL A 108 2.02 -6.45 5.23
C VAL A 108 2.49 -6.54 3.78
N TYR A 109 2.35 -5.45 3.01
CA TYR A 109 2.88 -5.37 1.65
C TYR A 109 4.39 -5.68 1.61
N PHE A 110 5.18 -5.03 2.47
CA PHE A 110 6.62 -5.22 2.57
C PHE A 110 7.00 -6.69 2.83
N LEU A 111 6.33 -7.34 3.80
CA LEU A 111 6.61 -8.74 4.13
C LEU A 111 6.30 -9.69 2.96
N ILE A 112 5.19 -9.47 2.26
CA ILE A 112 4.81 -10.29 1.11
C ILE A 112 5.80 -10.06 -0.04
N ASP A 113 6.07 -8.81 -0.39
CA ASP A 113 6.95 -8.43 -1.51
C ASP A 113 8.40 -8.91 -1.25
N LEU A 114 8.90 -8.73 -0.02
CA LEU A 114 10.21 -9.24 0.39
C LEU A 114 10.29 -10.77 0.27
N THR A 115 9.24 -11.47 0.68
CA THR A 115 9.16 -12.93 0.55
C THR A 115 9.27 -13.36 -0.93
N VAL A 116 8.51 -12.70 -1.80
CA VAL A 116 8.56 -12.96 -3.26
C VAL A 116 9.96 -12.70 -3.82
N ILE A 117 10.59 -11.58 -3.47
CA ILE A 117 11.95 -11.22 -3.93
C ILE A 117 12.98 -12.24 -3.47
N LEU A 118 12.89 -12.72 -2.21
CA LEU A 118 13.80 -13.74 -1.67
C LEU A 118 13.66 -15.07 -2.41
N PHE A 119 12.42 -15.54 -2.65
CA PHE A 119 12.17 -16.77 -3.38
C PHE A 119 12.57 -16.69 -4.87
N ALA A 120 12.45 -15.50 -5.47
CA ALA A 120 12.89 -15.27 -6.84
C ALA A 120 14.41 -15.14 -7.00
N GLY A 121 15.19 -15.10 -5.90
CA GLY A 121 16.64 -14.89 -5.94
C GLY A 121 17.06 -13.53 -6.51
N ALA A 122 16.16 -12.55 -6.49
CA ALA A 122 16.32 -11.27 -7.18
C ALA A 122 17.11 -10.18 -6.40
N LEU A 123 17.70 -10.54 -5.27
CA LEU A 123 18.46 -9.58 -4.43
C LEU A 123 19.81 -9.16 -5.01
N GLY A 124 20.36 -9.94 -5.96
CA GLY A 124 21.66 -9.67 -6.55
C GLY A 124 21.70 -8.37 -7.38
N GLY A 125 22.59 -7.44 -7.03
CA GLY A 125 22.87 -6.23 -7.84
C GLY A 125 21.85 -5.08 -7.75
N LEU A 126 20.61 -5.33 -7.32
CA LEU A 126 19.54 -4.32 -7.25
C LEU A 126 19.06 -4.02 -5.83
N ALA A 127 19.76 -4.50 -4.80
CA ALA A 127 19.38 -4.35 -3.39
C ALA A 127 19.12 -2.89 -3.00
N LEU A 128 19.92 -1.94 -3.48
CA LEU A 128 19.72 -0.51 -3.22
C LEU A 128 18.38 0.01 -3.78
N LEU A 129 17.98 -0.42 -4.98
CA LEU A 129 16.70 -0.03 -5.58
C LEU A 129 15.52 -0.60 -4.80
N PHE A 130 15.64 -1.81 -4.26
CA PHE A 130 14.62 -2.37 -3.38
C PHE A 130 14.48 -1.57 -2.08
N VAL A 131 15.60 -1.20 -1.44
CA VAL A 131 15.58 -0.36 -0.24
C VAL A 131 14.91 0.99 -0.52
N ILE A 132 15.27 1.65 -1.63
CA ILE A 132 14.64 2.91 -2.05
C ILE A 132 13.14 2.72 -2.30
N SER A 133 12.74 1.64 -3.00
CA SER A 133 11.34 1.31 -3.28
C SER A 133 10.52 1.13 -1.99
N PHE A 134 11.06 0.42 -1.01
CA PHE A 134 10.36 0.21 0.26
C PHE A 134 10.27 1.47 1.09
N ALA A 135 11.35 2.26 1.17
CA ALA A 135 11.39 3.51 1.91
C ALA A 135 10.41 4.55 1.33
N THR A 136 10.37 4.67 0.00
CA THR A 136 9.45 5.61 -0.68
C THR A 136 7.98 5.20 -0.54
N LYS A 137 7.68 3.90 -0.59
CA LYS A 137 6.33 3.37 -0.32
C LYS A 137 5.92 3.53 1.13
N PHE A 138 6.86 3.39 2.08
CA PHE A 138 6.60 3.72 3.49
C PHE A 138 6.18 5.18 3.65
N ALA A 139 6.93 6.11 3.07
CA ALA A 139 6.58 7.52 3.07
C ALA A 139 5.19 7.76 2.43
N ALA A 140 4.90 7.11 1.30
CA ALA A 140 3.60 7.20 0.63
C ALA A 140 2.45 6.69 1.52
N ALA A 141 2.64 5.58 2.23
CA ALA A 141 1.65 5.04 3.17
C ALA A 141 1.41 5.99 4.35
N TYR A 142 2.49 6.51 4.93
CA TYR A 142 2.42 7.48 6.04
C TYR A 142 1.68 8.76 5.63
N PHE A 143 2.06 9.38 4.52
CA PHE A 143 1.40 10.58 4.02
C PHE A 143 -0.05 10.32 3.55
N GLY A 144 -0.34 9.12 3.02
CA GLY A 144 -1.70 8.68 2.71
C GLY A 144 -2.58 8.62 3.95
N GLY A 145 -2.05 8.08 5.06
CA GLY A 145 -2.72 8.07 6.37
C GLY A 145 -2.95 9.46 6.94
N LEU A 146 -1.96 10.36 6.86
CA LEU A 146 -2.11 11.75 7.29
C LEU A 146 -3.17 12.50 6.46
N ALA A 147 -3.18 12.30 5.14
CA ALA A 147 -4.17 12.90 4.26
C ALA A 147 -5.59 12.40 4.56
N ALA A 148 -5.74 11.11 4.88
CA ALA A 148 -7.00 10.53 5.33
C ALA A 148 -7.47 11.16 6.65
N ARG A 149 -6.58 11.26 7.64
CA ARG A 149 -6.85 11.85 8.95
C ARG A 149 -7.38 13.27 8.84
N LYS A 150 -6.75 14.13 8.02
CA LYS A 150 -7.18 15.52 7.80
C LYS A 150 -8.61 15.62 7.25
N GLN A 151 -9.02 14.68 6.38
CA GLN A 151 -10.36 14.67 5.78
C GLN A 151 -11.46 14.15 6.72
N ILE A 152 -11.09 13.44 7.77
CA ILE A 152 -12.04 12.94 8.79
C ILE A 152 -12.34 14.05 9.81
N VAL A 153 -11.38 14.94 10.06
CA VAL A 153 -11.47 16.00 11.09
C VAL A 153 -12.04 17.31 10.50
N ALA A 154 -11.97 17.50 9.19
CA ALA A 154 -12.56 18.66 8.49
C ALA A 154 -14.05 18.47 8.22
#